data_e6960ebe7e4b5c6ba905228634189f5b
#
_entry.id   e6960ebe7e4b5c6ba905228634189f5b
#
_cell.length_a   1.000
_cell.length_b   1.000
_cell.length_c   1.000
_cell.angle_alpha   90.00
_cell.angle_beta   90.00
_cell.angle_gamma   90.00
#
_symmetry.space_group_name_H-M   'P 1'
#
loop_
_entity.id
_entity.type
_entity.pdbx_description
1 polymer ?
#
loop_
_entity_poly.entity_id
_entity_poly.type
_entity_poly.pdbx_seq_one_letter_code
_entity_poly.pdbx_strand_id
1 'polypeptide(L)'
;FERNKKNAKTYQNQVFKILDPSKTEIRFNSEWMENFKPSDFIKLLSTQTVARMLERDDFDKRYKTNQPISIHEFLYPLLQAYDSVMLKADVELGGTDQKFNLLLGREVQKYYGQKPQSIITLPLLEGLDGIKKMSKSLKNYIAIEDDKNEMFGKLMSISDHLMWRYFELLSFRDSNEIASFKQSLSKGNNPRDYKFLLAKEIVDRFHGDGSGDEAREEFKRMFQKGQLPSKIKEISITYNKNSTTLPRILKDS
;
A
#
# COMPACT_ATOMS: atom_id res chain seq x y z
N PHE A 1 2.33 16.41 -16.66
CA PHE A 1 3.72 15.91 -16.58
C PHE A 1 4.40 16.31 -15.26
N GLU A 2 4.43 17.59 -14.87
CA GLU A 2 5.05 18.06 -13.61
C GLU A 2 4.41 17.47 -12.35
N ARG A 3 3.06 17.35 -12.30
CA ARG A 3 2.35 16.71 -11.21
C ARG A 3 2.78 15.25 -11.00
N ASN A 4 3.03 14.52 -12.10
CA ASN A 4 3.50 13.13 -12.04
C ASN A 4 4.92 13.04 -11.48
N LYS A 5 5.83 13.94 -11.88
CA LYS A 5 7.18 14.01 -11.32
C LYS A 5 7.18 14.31 -9.82
N LYS A 6 6.32 15.24 -9.38
CA LYS A 6 6.16 15.56 -7.94
C LYS A 6 5.65 14.35 -7.15
N ASN A 7 4.64 13.65 -7.69
CA ASN A 7 4.12 12.44 -7.07
C ASN A 7 5.19 11.33 -7.01
N ALA A 8 5.96 11.13 -8.08
CA ALA A 8 7.04 10.14 -8.10
C ALA A 8 8.08 10.40 -7.00
N LYS A 9 8.46 11.67 -6.77
CA LYS A 9 9.39 12.04 -5.69
C LYS A 9 8.82 11.71 -4.29
N THR A 10 7.53 11.88 -4.09
CA THR A 10 6.86 11.51 -2.83
C THR A 10 6.93 10.00 -2.60
N TYR A 11 6.66 9.19 -3.63
CA TYR A 11 6.81 7.74 -3.56
C TYR A 11 8.24 7.32 -3.25
N GLN A 12 9.21 7.94 -3.89
CA GLN A 12 10.63 7.68 -3.66
C GLN A 12 11.02 7.88 -2.19
N ASN A 13 10.60 9.01 -1.60
CA ASN A 13 10.87 9.29 -0.19
C ASN A 13 10.23 8.26 0.75
N GLN A 14 9.02 7.78 0.43
CA GLN A 14 8.33 6.77 1.23
C GLN A 14 8.99 5.39 1.10
N VAL A 15 9.39 4.98 -0.09
CA VAL A 15 10.07 3.71 -0.35
C VAL A 15 11.37 3.61 0.44
N PHE A 16 12.13 4.69 0.53
CA PHE A 16 13.40 4.72 1.27
C PHE A 16 13.26 4.70 2.79
N LYS A 17 12.04 4.79 3.33
CA LYS A 17 11.80 4.43 4.74
C LYS A 17 11.82 2.92 5.00
N ILE A 18 11.72 2.12 3.94
CA ILE A 18 11.65 0.65 4.01
C ILE A 18 12.88 0.01 3.34
N LEU A 19 13.26 0.51 2.16
CA LEU A 19 14.37 -0.03 1.37
C LEU A 19 15.63 0.80 1.57
N ASP A 20 16.78 0.12 1.57
CA ASP A 20 18.10 0.75 1.62
C ASP A 20 18.39 1.51 0.31
N PRO A 21 18.55 2.85 0.35
CA PRO A 21 18.82 3.64 -0.85
C PRO A 21 20.09 3.21 -1.60
N SER A 22 21.10 2.68 -0.90
CA SER A 22 22.37 2.25 -1.51
C SER A 22 22.24 0.96 -2.33
N LYS A 23 21.14 0.20 -2.14
CA LYS A 23 20.84 -1.07 -2.80
C LYS A 23 19.61 -1.00 -3.70
N THR A 24 19.00 0.18 -3.81
CA THR A 24 17.74 0.36 -4.52
C THR A 24 17.92 1.30 -5.70
N GLU A 25 17.69 0.80 -6.90
CA GLU A 25 17.66 1.59 -8.12
C GLU A 25 16.22 1.92 -8.49
N ILE A 26 15.93 3.21 -8.69
CA ILE A 26 14.62 3.67 -9.15
C ILE A 26 14.69 3.94 -10.64
N ARG A 27 13.86 3.25 -11.42
CA ARG A 27 13.76 3.38 -12.86
C ARG A 27 12.35 3.84 -13.26
N PHE A 28 12.29 4.65 -14.29
CA PHE A 28 11.02 5.11 -14.85
C PHE A 28 10.80 4.47 -16.22
N ASN A 29 9.62 3.93 -16.45
CA ASN A 29 9.31 3.33 -17.74
C ASN A 29 9.34 4.31 -18.92
N SER A 30 9.25 5.62 -18.68
CA SER A 30 9.49 6.64 -19.72
C SER A 30 10.89 6.52 -20.34
N GLU A 31 11.89 5.99 -19.63
CA GLU A 31 13.25 5.81 -20.14
C GLU A 31 13.31 4.93 -21.42
N TRP A 32 12.39 3.98 -21.54
CA TRP A 32 12.28 3.12 -22.70
C TRP A 32 11.03 3.36 -23.55
N MET A 33 9.90 3.75 -22.92
CA MET A 33 8.65 3.95 -23.65
C MET A 33 8.62 5.21 -24.53
N GLU A 34 9.33 6.28 -24.14
CA GLU A 34 9.41 7.51 -24.94
C GLU A 34 10.08 7.29 -26.31
N ASN A 35 10.90 6.26 -26.44
CA ASN A 35 11.59 5.90 -27.65
C ASN A 35 10.85 4.85 -28.51
N PHE A 36 9.68 4.36 -28.06
CA PHE A 36 8.91 3.37 -28.80
C PHE A 36 8.35 3.95 -30.08
N LYS A 37 8.62 3.24 -31.17
CA LYS A 37 8.02 3.49 -32.48
C LYS A 37 6.71 2.70 -32.61
N PRO A 38 5.82 3.05 -33.54
CA PRO A 38 4.61 2.27 -33.81
C PRO A 38 4.88 0.79 -34.06
N SER A 39 6.00 0.46 -34.73
CA SER A 39 6.45 -0.93 -34.97
C SER A 39 6.72 -1.69 -33.66
N ASP A 40 7.26 -1.01 -32.64
CA ASP A 40 7.61 -1.63 -31.36
C ASP A 40 6.35 -1.94 -30.55
N PHE A 41 5.35 -1.04 -30.61
CA PHE A 41 4.03 -1.32 -30.04
C PHE A 41 3.37 -2.51 -30.73
N ILE A 42 3.38 -2.58 -32.07
CA ILE A 42 2.81 -3.70 -32.79
C ILE A 42 3.52 -5.00 -32.41
N LYS A 43 4.84 -4.98 -32.31
CA LYS A 43 5.64 -6.13 -31.89
C LYS A 43 5.27 -6.56 -30.46
N LEU A 44 5.15 -5.63 -29.52
CA LEU A 44 4.75 -5.92 -28.14
C LEU A 44 3.33 -6.50 -28.10
N LEU A 45 2.37 -5.90 -28.80
CA LEU A 45 1.00 -6.38 -28.89
C LEU A 45 0.91 -7.80 -29.49
N SER A 46 1.77 -8.13 -30.47
CA SER A 46 1.79 -9.47 -31.10
C SER A 46 2.26 -10.58 -30.16
N THR A 47 2.78 -10.24 -28.98
CA THR A 47 3.21 -11.25 -27.99
C THR A 47 2.04 -11.94 -27.31
N GLN A 48 0.84 -11.37 -27.39
CA GLN A 48 -0.35 -11.87 -26.70
C GLN A 48 -1.59 -11.89 -27.58
N THR A 49 -2.56 -12.69 -27.19
CA THR A 49 -3.87 -12.77 -27.84
C THR A 49 -4.95 -12.08 -27.01
N VAL A 50 -6.04 -11.63 -27.66
CA VAL A 50 -7.22 -11.10 -26.97
C VAL A 50 -7.80 -12.12 -25.99
N ALA A 51 -7.84 -13.41 -26.38
CA ALA A 51 -8.33 -14.47 -25.51
C ALA A 51 -7.52 -14.55 -24.21
N ARG A 52 -6.18 -14.46 -24.28
CA ARG A 52 -5.31 -14.44 -23.12
C ARG A 52 -5.55 -13.21 -22.23
N MET A 53 -5.76 -12.04 -22.83
CA MET A 53 -6.03 -10.82 -22.08
C MET A 53 -7.38 -10.88 -21.34
N LEU A 54 -8.37 -11.54 -21.92
CA LEU A 54 -9.69 -11.75 -21.30
C LEU A 54 -9.68 -12.73 -20.12
N GLU A 55 -8.59 -13.46 -19.85
CA GLU A 55 -8.46 -14.28 -18.64
C GLU A 55 -8.22 -13.45 -17.36
N ARG A 56 -7.91 -12.17 -17.51
CA ARG A 56 -7.75 -11.27 -16.36
C ARG A 56 -9.12 -11.02 -15.71
N ASP A 57 -9.23 -11.23 -14.40
CA ASP A 57 -10.50 -11.26 -13.65
C ASP A 57 -11.45 -10.08 -13.92
N ASP A 58 -10.92 -8.85 -14.05
CA ASP A 58 -11.73 -7.66 -14.31
C ASP A 58 -12.21 -7.61 -15.77
N PHE A 59 -11.40 -8.04 -16.73
CA PHE A 59 -11.81 -8.14 -18.13
C PHE A 59 -12.80 -9.27 -18.34
N ASP A 60 -12.58 -10.44 -17.74
CA ASP A 60 -13.51 -11.58 -17.77
C ASP A 60 -14.89 -11.18 -17.24
N LYS A 61 -14.92 -10.53 -16.08
CA LYS A 61 -16.18 -10.03 -15.49
C LYS A 61 -16.91 -9.06 -16.42
N ARG A 62 -16.18 -8.04 -16.93
CA ARG A 62 -16.77 -7.01 -17.80
C ARG A 62 -17.23 -7.60 -19.11
N TYR A 63 -16.46 -8.50 -19.70
CA TYR A 63 -16.84 -9.20 -20.93
C TYR A 63 -18.12 -10.03 -20.74
N LYS A 64 -18.21 -10.85 -19.68
CA LYS A 64 -19.38 -11.67 -19.37
C LYS A 64 -20.63 -10.86 -19.05
N THR A 65 -20.47 -9.63 -18.54
CA THR A 65 -21.57 -8.73 -18.21
C THR A 65 -21.85 -7.69 -19.29
N ASN A 66 -21.28 -7.84 -20.50
CA ASN A 66 -21.42 -6.92 -21.63
C ASN A 66 -21.05 -5.46 -21.28
N GLN A 67 -20.11 -5.27 -20.34
CA GLN A 67 -19.55 -3.95 -20.04
C GLN A 67 -18.43 -3.62 -21.02
N PRO A 68 -18.31 -2.36 -21.46
CA PRO A 68 -17.30 -1.98 -22.44
C PRO A 68 -15.88 -2.15 -21.90
N ILE A 69 -14.98 -2.66 -22.76
CA ILE A 69 -13.56 -2.73 -22.50
C ILE A 69 -12.88 -1.96 -23.64
N SER A 70 -12.18 -0.89 -23.31
CA SER A 70 -11.48 -0.07 -24.31
C SER A 70 -10.17 -0.76 -24.72
N ILE A 71 -9.82 -0.67 -26.01
CA ILE A 71 -8.63 -1.34 -26.58
C ILE A 71 -7.34 -0.91 -25.84
N HIS A 72 -7.23 0.35 -25.44
CA HIS A 72 -6.05 0.84 -24.71
C HIS A 72 -5.87 0.18 -23.32
N GLU A 73 -6.95 -0.37 -22.72
CA GLU A 73 -6.85 -1.07 -21.45
C GLU A 73 -6.06 -2.38 -21.58
N PHE A 74 -6.04 -3.00 -22.74
CA PHE A 74 -5.18 -4.16 -23.00
C PHE A 74 -3.69 -3.81 -23.11
N LEU A 75 -3.36 -2.54 -23.39
CA LEU A 75 -1.97 -2.10 -23.43
C LEU A 75 -1.31 -2.09 -22.05
N TYR A 76 -2.05 -1.71 -21.01
CA TYR A 76 -1.49 -1.54 -19.68
C TYR A 76 -0.75 -2.78 -19.14
N PRO A 77 -1.33 -4.00 -19.16
CA PRO A 77 -0.61 -5.19 -18.72
C PRO A 77 0.64 -5.51 -19.55
N LEU A 78 0.58 -5.21 -20.86
CA LEU A 78 1.72 -5.44 -21.76
C LEU A 78 2.85 -4.44 -21.53
N LEU A 79 2.54 -3.19 -21.26
CA LEU A 79 3.54 -2.18 -20.90
C LEU A 79 4.23 -2.55 -19.59
N GLN A 80 3.47 -2.98 -18.59
CA GLN A 80 4.03 -3.49 -17.32
C GLN A 80 4.90 -4.74 -17.56
N ALA A 81 4.45 -5.67 -18.41
CA ALA A 81 5.23 -6.85 -18.76
C ALA A 81 6.54 -6.50 -19.47
N TYR A 82 6.54 -5.44 -20.28
CA TYR A 82 7.74 -4.96 -20.95
C TYR A 82 8.71 -4.27 -19.97
N ASP A 83 8.23 -3.66 -18.88
CA ASP A 83 9.10 -3.14 -17.83
C ASP A 83 9.99 -4.26 -17.26
N SER A 84 9.45 -5.48 -17.05
CA SER A 84 10.24 -6.65 -16.61
C SER A 84 11.34 -7.03 -17.60
N VAL A 85 11.09 -6.86 -18.92
CA VAL A 85 12.09 -7.08 -19.99
C VAL A 85 13.22 -6.05 -19.88
N MET A 86 12.87 -4.77 -19.75
CA MET A 86 13.83 -3.68 -19.68
C MET A 86 14.68 -3.70 -18.41
N LEU A 87 14.07 -4.09 -17.29
CA LEU A 87 14.75 -4.27 -16.03
C LEU A 87 15.58 -5.56 -15.98
N LYS A 88 15.37 -6.49 -16.92
CA LYS A 88 15.98 -7.84 -16.89
C LYS A 88 15.77 -8.50 -15.53
N ALA A 89 14.56 -8.37 -15.00
CA ALA A 89 14.24 -8.83 -13.67
C ALA A 89 14.40 -10.36 -13.53
N ASP A 90 15.06 -10.79 -12.48
CA ASP A 90 15.18 -12.22 -12.12
C ASP A 90 14.02 -12.65 -11.20
N VAL A 91 13.53 -11.72 -10.37
CA VAL A 91 12.41 -11.91 -9.45
C VAL A 91 11.55 -10.66 -9.46
N GLU A 92 10.24 -10.82 -9.59
CA GLU A 92 9.27 -9.73 -9.46
C GLU A 92 8.31 -9.98 -8.30
N LEU A 93 8.11 -8.96 -7.46
CA LEU A 93 7.24 -8.99 -6.28
C LEU A 93 5.97 -8.19 -6.57
N GLY A 94 4.83 -8.70 -6.16
CA GLY A 94 3.57 -7.96 -6.26
C GLY A 94 2.48 -8.45 -5.33
N GLY A 95 1.37 -7.74 -5.29
CA GLY A 95 0.17 -8.23 -4.63
C GLY A 95 -0.47 -9.39 -5.42
N THR A 96 -1.31 -10.19 -4.75
CA THR A 96 -2.05 -11.28 -5.42
C THR A 96 -2.93 -10.78 -6.56
N ASP A 97 -3.40 -9.52 -6.51
CA ASP A 97 -4.15 -8.86 -7.58
C ASP A 97 -3.30 -8.58 -8.84
N GLN A 98 -1.97 -8.58 -8.72
CA GLN A 98 -1.03 -8.39 -9.83
C GLN A 98 -0.57 -9.69 -10.49
N LYS A 99 -1.00 -10.85 -9.98
CA LYS A 99 -0.52 -12.17 -10.43
C LYS A 99 -0.60 -12.35 -11.94
N PHE A 100 -1.70 -11.93 -12.57
CA PHE A 100 -1.85 -12.01 -14.03
C PHE A 100 -0.77 -11.22 -14.75
N ASN A 101 -0.54 -9.96 -14.35
CA ASN A 101 0.44 -9.08 -14.98
C ASN A 101 1.87 -9.59 -14.78
N LEU A 102 2.19 -10.13 -13.60
CA LEU A 102 3.51 -10.72 -13.30
C LEU A 102 3.79 -11.96 -14.15
N LEU A 103 2.76 -12.81 -14.34
CA LEU A 103 2.87 -13.98 -15.22
C LEU A 103 3.05 -13.55 -16.69
N LEU A 104 2.34 -12.51 -17.10
CA LEU A 104 2.50 -11.92 -18.44
C LEU A 104 3.93 -11.41 -18.66
N GLY A 105 4.56 -10.79 -17.65
CA GLY A 105 5.97 -10.38 -17.68
C GLY A 105 6.90 -11.53 -18.02
N ARG A 106 6.70 -12.71 -17.46
CA ARG A 106 7.46 -13.92 -17.78
C ARG A 106 7.33 -14.35 -19.24
N GLU A 107 6.10 -14.31 -19.77
CA GLU A 107 5.81 -14.67 -21.15
C GLU A 107 6.48 -13.69 -22.13
N VAL A 108 6.41 -12.40 -21.84
CA VAL A 108 7.03 -11.35 -22.65
C VAL A 108 8.56 -11.44 -22.57
N GLN A 109 9.15 -11.66 -21.41
CA GLN A 109 10.60 -11.92 -21.29
C GLN A 109 11.06 -13.08 -22.17
N LYS A 110 10.32 -14.21 -22.15
CA LYS A 110 10.60 -15.36 -23.02
C LYS A 110 10.54 -14.99 -24.52
N TYR A 111 9.54 -14.22 -24.91
CA TYR A 111 9.42 -13.74 -26.30
C TYR A 111 10.62 -12.88 -26.73
N TYR A 112 11.15 -12.07 -25.83
CA TYR A 112 12.35 -11.25 -26.04
C TYR A 112 13.67 -11.99 -25.80
N GLY A 113 13.64 -13.34 -25.68
CA GLY A 113 14.82 -14.19 -25.55
C GLY A 113 15.49 -14.15 -24.18
N GLN A 114 14.82 -13.66 -23.16
CA GLN A 114 15.31 -13.63 -21.79
C GLN A 114 14.84 -14.86 -20.99
N LYS A 115 15.57 -15.21 -19.94
CA LYS A 115 15.12 -16.19 -18.96
C LYS A 115 13.92 -15.59 -18.19
N PRO A 116 12.78 -16.29 -18.12
CA PRO A 116 11.62 -15.77 -17.39
C PRO A 116 11.91 -15.61 -15.89
N GLN A 117 11.54 -14.49 -15.34
CA GLN A 117 11.67 -14.18 -13.92
C GLN A 117 10.87 -15.14 -13.01
N SER A 118 11.27 -15.28 -11.76
CA SER A 118 10.42 -15.84 -10.71
C SER A 118 9.44 -14.76 -10.22
N ILE A 119 8.25 -15.17 -9.82
CA ILE A 119 7.27 -14.24 -9.23
C ILE A 119 6.99 -14.62 -7.78
N ILE A 120 6.85 -13.62 -6.94
CA ILE A 120 6.41 -13.76 -5.55
C ILE A 120 5.20 -12.86 -5.35
N THR A 121 4.07 -13.44 -4.95
CA THR A 121 2.87 -12.68 -4.66
C THR A 121 2.54 -12.70 -3.18
N LEU A 122 2.25 -11.53 -2.63
CA LEU A 122 1.82 -11.35 -1.25
C LEU A 122 0.33 -11.02 -1.20
N PRO A 123 -0.38 -11.48 -0.17
CA PRO A 123 -1.75 -11.07 0.04
C PRO A 123 -1.89 -9.55 0.17
N LEU A 124 -3.02 -9.02 -0.29
CA LEU A 124 -3.32 -7.60 -0.10
C LEU A 124 -3.54 -7.30 1.38
N LEU A 125 -3.07 -6.14 1.80
CA LEU A 125 -3.34 -5.64 3.15
C LEU A 125 -4.72 -4.98 3.16
N GLU A 126 -5.58 -5.45 4.04
CA GLU A 126 -6.90 -4.88 4.30
C GLU A 126 -6.74 -3.54 5.04
N GLY A 127 -7.62 -2.59 4.73
CA GLY A 127 -7.67 -1.31 5.42
C GLY A 127 -8.31 -1.41 6.80
N LEU A 128 -8.49 -0.26 7.47
CA LEU A 128 -9.04 -0.17 8.82
C LEU A 128 -10.43 -0.82 8.96
N ASP A 129 -11.18 -0.92 7.86
CA ASP A 129 -12.48 -1.60 7.80
C ASP A 129 -12.38 -3.15 7.87
N GLY A 130 -11.19 -3.71 7.69
CA GLY A 130 -10.93 -5.15 7.71
C GLY A 130 -11.56 -5.95 6.56
N ILE A 131 -12.05 -5.27 5.51
CA ILE A 131 -12.78 -5.88 4.40
C ILE A 131 -12.16 -5.51 3.06
N LYS A 132 -12.02 -4.19 2.80
CA LYS A 132 -11.50 -3.67 1.54
C LYS A 132 -9.99 -3.50 1.61
N LYS A 133 -9.32 -3.66 0.47
CA LYS A 133 -7.89 -3.36 0.41
C LYS A 133 -7.61 -1.93 0.89
N MET A 134 -6.50 -1.75 1.58
CA MET A 134 -6.04 -0.45 2.02
C MET A 134 -5.86 0.49 0.81
N SER A 135 -6.49 1.65 0.82
CA SER A 135 -6.35 2.62 -0.27
C SER A 135 -6.62 4.05 0.18
N LYS A 136 -5.95 5.01 -0.49
CA LYS A 136 -6.17 6.45 -0.26
C LYS A 136 -7.58 6.89 -0.64
N SER A 137 -8.16 6.36 -1.71
CA SER A 137 -9.50 6.70 -2.19
C SER A 137 -10.60 6.27 -1.21
N LEU A 138 -10.40 5.18 -0.48
CA LEU A 138 -11.34 4.69 0.53
C LEU A 138 -11.12 5.31 1.91
N LYS A 139 -10.04 6.08 2.10
CA LYS A 139 -9.65 6.68 3.38
C LYS A 139 -9.55 5.66 4.53
N ASN A 140 -9.29 4.38 4.22
CA ASN A 140 -9.18 3.28 5.16
C ASN A 140 -7.72 2.86 5.39
N TYR A 141 -6.77 3.77 5.18
CA TYR A 141 -5.35 3.48 5.20
C TYR A 141 -4.64 4.06 6.44
N ILE A 142 -3.53 3.43 6.78
CA ILE A 142 -2.53 3.96 7.70
C ILE A 142 -1.35 4.40 6.83
N ALA A 143 -1.03 5.71 6.84
CA ALA A 143 0.06 6.22 6.04
C ALA A 143 1.40 6.00 6.75
N ILE A 144 2.44 5.70 5.97
CA ILE A 144 3.83 5.62 6.47
C ILE A 144 4.29 6.99 7.04
N GLU A 145 3.65 8.08 6.60
CA GLU A 145 3.94 9.45 7.01
C GLU A 145 2.94 10.01 8.02
N ASP A 146 1.99 9.22 8.52
CA ASP A 146 1.14 9.64 9.64
C ASP A 146 2.00 10.02 10.85
N ASP A 147 1.57 11.00 11.63
CA ASP A 147 2.20 11.27 12.95
C ASP A 147 2.18 10.01 13.81
N LYS A 148 3.19 9.84 14.66
CA LYS A 148 3.32 8.63 15.49
C LYS A 148 2.10 8.32 16.35
N ASN A 149 1.43 9.35 16.87
CA ASN A 149 0.23 9.18 17.71
C ASN A 149 -0.98 8.83 16.84
N GLU A 150 -1.08 9.41 15.65
CA GLU A 150 -2.13 9.08 14.67
C GLU A 150 -1.96 7.65 14.17
N MET A 151 -0.76 7.26 13.77
CA MET A 151 -0.43 5.89 13.35
C MET A 151 -0.77 4.89 14.45
N PHE A 152 -0.36 5.17 15.69
CA PHE A 152 -0.65 4.33 16.85
C PHE A 152 -2.16 4.20 17.09
N GLY A 153 -2.89 5.32 17.08
CA GLY A 153 -4.34 5.35 17.26
C GLY A 153 -5.08 4.55 16.20
N LYS A 154 -4.69 4.67 14.92
CA LYS A 154 -5.24 3.88 13.82
C LYS A 154 -4.98 2.39 14.02
N LEU A 155 -3.78 1.99 14.41
CA LEU A 155 -3.44 0.59 14.70
C LEU A 155 -4.25 0.04 15.90
N MET A 156 -4.52 0.86 16.90
CA MET A 156 -5.36 0.47 18.03
C MET A 156 -6.84 0.32 17.66
N SER A 157 -7.30 1.00 16.59
CA SER A 157 -8.70 0.98 16.14
C SER A 157 -9.09 -0.24 15.31
N ILE A 158 -8.12 -0.99 14.78
CA ILE A 158 -8.42 -2.19 13.97
C ILE A 158 -9.13 -3.28 14.78
N SER A 159 -9.89 -4.12 14.12
CA SER A 159 -10.53 -5.28 14.76
C SER A 159 -9.49 -6.29 15.26
N ASP A 160 -9.86 -7.15 16.23
CA ASP A 160 -8.97 -8.20 16.71
C ASP A 160 -8.62 -9.23 15.63
N HIS A 161 -9.54 -9.46 14.71
CA HIS A 161 -9.28 -10.31 13.54
C HIS A 161 -8.22 -9.71 12.62
N LEU A 162 -8.35 -8.42 12.30
CA LEU A 162 -7.40 -7.71 11.44
C LEU A 162 -6.02 -7.58 12.10
N MET A 163 -5.96 -7.47 13.43
CA MET A 163 -4.70 -7.44 14.18
C MET A 163 -3.82 -8.65 13.85
N TRP A 164 -4.37 -9.86 13.80
CA TRP A 164 -3.61 -11.07 13.47
C TRP A 164 -3.10 -11.06 12.05
N ARG A 165 -3.91 -10.54 11.13
CA ARG A 165 -3.50 -10.34 9.75
C ARG A 165 -2.32 -9.39 9.63
N TYR A 166 -2.34 -8.31 10.39
CA TYR A 166 -1.25 -7.35 10.44
C TYR A 166 0.01 -7.93 11.09
N PHE A 167 -0.12 -8.75 12.14
CA PHE A 167 1.02 -9.49 12.66
C PHE A 167 1.66 -10.39 11.59
N GLU A 168 0.86 -11.13 10.84
CA GLU A 168 1.37 -12.04 9.80
C GLU A 168 2.05 -11.33 8.64
N LEU A 169 1.58 -10.14 8.26
CA LEU A 169 2.06 -9.44 7.06
C LEU A 169 3.07 -8.32 7.36
N LEU A 170 3.03 -7.72 8.54
CA LEU A 170 3.80 -6.52 8.85
C LEU A 170 4.79 -6.69 9.99
N SER A 171 4.61 -7.64 10.91
CA SER A 171 5.51 -7.87 12.02
C SER A 171 6.77 -8.64 11.57
N PHE A 172 7.89 -8.40 12.23
CA PHE A 172 9.12 -9.20 12.09
C PHE A 172 9.17 -10.39 13.05
N ARG A 173 8.11 -10.60 13.84
CA ARG A 173 8.01 -11.74 14.74
C ARG A 173 7.82 -13.04 13.98
N ASP A 174 8.41 -14.11 14.48
CA ASP A 174 8.25 -15.41 13.84
C ASP A 174 6.85 -16.02 14.06
N SER A 175 6.53 -17.00 13.22
CA SER A 175 5.20 -17.65 13.24
C SER A 175 4.90 -18.35 14.57
N ASN A 176 5.92 -18.85 15.29
CA ASN A 176 5.75 -19.53 16.58
C ASN A 176 5.39 -18.54 17.67
N GLU A 177 6.02 -17.37 17.66
CA GLU A 177 5.69 -16.27 18.58
C GLU A 177 4.27 -15.80 18.37
N ILE A 178 3.86 -15.56 17.12
CA ILE A 178 2.47 -15.18 16.78
C ILE A 178 1.48 -16.26 17.20
N ALA A 179 1.82 -17.56 16.99
CA ALA A 179 0.98 -18.67 17.43
C ALA A 179 0.85 -18.71 18.97
N SER A 180 1.94 -18.42 19.71
CA SER A 180 1.90 -18.35 21.17
C SER A 180 1.00 -17.23 21.67
N PHE A 181 0.97 -16.08 21.00
CA PHE A 181 0.07 -14.98 21.31
C PHE A 181 -1.39 -15.38 21.11
N LYS A 182 -1.71 -16.04 19.98
CA LYS A 182 -3.07 -16.56 19.71
C LYS A 182 -3.51 -17.55 20.79
N GLN A 183 -2.62 -18.44 21.20
CA GLN A 183 -2.90 -19.39 22.29
C GLN A 183 -3.10 -18.69 23.64
N SER A 184 -2.32 -17.67 23.96
CA SER A 184 -2.48 -16.90 25.19
C SER A 184 -3.80 -16.14 25.23
N LEU A 185 -4.26 -15.65 24.08
CA LEU A 185 -5.57 -15.00 23.97
C LEU A 185 -6.71 -16.00 24.29
N SER A 186 -6.62 -17.25 23.78
CA SER A 186 -7.60 -18.29 24.09
C SER A 186 -7.66 -18.67 25.58
N LYS A 187 -6.61 -18.34 26.35
CA LYS A 187 -6.54 -18.50 27.80
C LYS A 187 -7.05 -17.28 28.60
N GLY A 188 -7.62 -16.28 27.92
CA GLY A 188 -8.24 -15.12 28.54
C GLY A 188 -7.40 -13.85 28.60
N ASN A 189 -6.23 -13.81 27.95
CA ASN A 189 -5.45 -12.58 27.86
C ASN A 189 -6.18 -11.51 27.03
N ASN A 190 -5.92 -10.24 27.31
CA ASN A 190 -6.62 -9.14 26.66
C ASN A 190 -6.04 -8.88 25.24
N PRO A 191 -6.86 -8.90 24.17
CA PRO A 191 -6.41 -8.58 22.79
C PRO A 191 -5.72 -7.23 22.68
N ARG A 192 -6.13 -6.26 23.50
CA ARG A 192 -5.55 -4.91 23.52
C ARG A 192 -4.04 -4.92 23.76
N ASP A 193 -3.54 -5.87 24.58
CA ASP A 193 -2.12 -5.90 24.91
C ASP A 193 -1.28 -6.32 23.68
N TYR A 194 -1.81 -7.20 22.85
CA TYR A 194 -1.19 -7.57 21.56
C TYR A 194 -1.29 -6.45 20.53
N LYS A 195 -2.40 -5.69 20.51
CA LYS A 195 -2.48 -4.47 19.68
C LYS A 195 -1.42 -3.44 20.07
N PHE A 196 -1.19 -3.27 21.36
CA PHE A 196 -0.11 -2.40 21.85
C PHE A 196 1.27 -2.86 21.36
N LEU A 197 1.56 -4.16 21.40
CA LEU A 197 2.82 -4.72 20.88
C LEU A 197 2.98 -4.45 19.38
N LEU A 198 1.95 -4.74 18.60
CA LEU A 198 1.95 -4.51 17.15
C LEU A 198 2.09 -3.01 16.82
N ALA A 199 1.30 -2.16 17.46
CA ALA A 199 1.33 -0.72 17.22
C ALA A 199 2.69 -0.13 17.59
N LYS A 200 3.28 -0.54 18.73
CA LYS A 200 4.62 -0.14 19.12
C LYS A 200 5.65 -0.53 18.05
N GLU A 201 5.67 -1.78 17.63
CA GLU A 201 6.61 -2.30 16.62
C GLU A 201 6.53 -1.52 15.31
N ILE A 202 5.31 -1.25 14.82
CA ILE A 202 5.12 -0.53 13.57
C ILE A 202 5.52 0.95 13.71
N VAL A 203 5.14 1.61 14.80
CA VAL A 203 5.51 3.00 15.06
C VAL A 203 7.02 3.15 15.22
N ASP A 204 7.69 2.27 15.97
CA ASP A 204 9.15 2.30 16.12
C ASP A 204 9.85 2.16 14.77
N ARG A 205 9.34 1.31 13.88
CA ARG A 205 9.89 1.11 12.52
C ARG A 205 9.91 2.39 11.68
N PHE A 206 8.87 3.21 11.75
CA PHE A 206 8.72 4.38 10.88
C PHE A 206 9.14 5.70 11.52
N HIS A 207 9.21 5.75 12.86
CA HIS A 207 9.51 6.96 13.62
C HIS A 207 10.77 6.85 14.49
N GLY A 208 11.41 5.68 14.53
CA GLY A 208 12.59 5.39 15.33
C GLY A 208 12.26 4.78 16.71
N ASP A 209 13.27 4.10 17.25
CA ASP A 209 13.17 3.35 18.51
C ASP A 209 12.67 4.24 19.65
N GLY A 210 11.72 3.72 20.44
CA GLY A 210 11.09 4.41 21.56
C GLY A 210 9.88 5.27 21.20
N SER A 211 9.67 5.60 19.92
CA SER A 211 8.51 6.39 19.49
C SER A 211 7.18 5.68 19.75
N GLY A 212 7.18 4.34 19.65
CA GLY A 212 6.01 3.52 19.98
C GLY A 212 5.63 3.54 21.44
N ASP A 213 6.60 3.57 22.36
CA ASP A 213 6.33 3.71 23.79
C ASP A 213 5.78 5.11 24.11
N GLU A 214 6.34 6.16 23.51
CA GLU A 214 5.81 7.52 23.66
C GLU A 214 4.36 7.63 23.14
N ALA A 215 4.08 7.08 21.97
CA ALA A 215 2.73 7.08 21.40
C ALA A 215 1.75 6.25 22.25
N ARG A 216 2.21 5.14 22.86
CA ARG A 216 1.42 4.32 23.78
C ARG A 216 1.03 5.10 25.05
N GLU A 217 1.96 5.81 25.64
CA GLU A 217 1.68 6.61 26.86
C GLU A 217 0.73 7.77 26.52
N GLU A 218 0.90 8.42 25.36
CA GLU A 218 -0.02 9.45 24.90
C GLU A 218 -1.43 8.89 24.66
N PHE A 219 -1.54 7.72 24.02
CA PHE A 219 -2.80 7.02 23.81
C PHE A 219 -3.51 6.70 25.14
N LYS A 220 -2.78 6.16 26.13
CA LYS A 220 -3.33 5.89 27.46
C LYS A 220 -3.81 7.17 28.13
N ARG A 221 -3.05 8.25 28.01
CA ARG A 221 -3.39 9.55 28.60
C ARG A 221 -4.71 10.07 28.04
N MET A 222 -4.88 10.04 26.71
CA MET A 222 -6.09 10.52 26.06
C MET A 222 -7.31 9.63 26.30
N PHE A 223 -7.18 8.33 26.10
CA PHE A 223 -8.33 7.42 26.06
C PHE A 223 -8.64 6.74 27.40
N GLN A 224 -7.68 6.60 28.30
CA GLN A 224 -7.90 5.98 29.60
C GLN A 224 -8.09 7.02 30.71
N LYS A 225 -7.42 8.17 30.63
CA LYS A 225 -7.50 9.24 31.62
C LYS A 225 -8.38 10.43 31.19
N GLY A 226 -8.90 10.41 29.96
CA GLY A 226 -9.76 11.48 29.42
C GLY A 226 -9.07 12.85 29.33
N GLN A 227 -7.75 12.87 29.25
CA GLN A 227 -6.95 14.09 29.17
C GLN A 227 -6.84 14.57 27.73
N LEU A 228 -6.66 15.88 27.53
CA LEU A 228 -6.41 16.45 26.23
C LEU A 228 -5.03 16.01 25.69
N PRO A 229 -4.86 15.95 24.34
CA PRO A 229 -3.57 15.69 23.71
C PRO A 229 -2.46 16.61 24.24
N SER A 230 -1.24 16.10 24.37
CA SER A 230 -0.08 16.88 24.80
C SER A 230 0.28 18.02 23.85
N LYS A 231 -0.01 17.81 22.55
CA LYS A 231 0.12 18.81 21.49
C LYS A 231 -1.24 19.02 20.83
N ILE A 232 -1.83 20.16 21.06
CA ILE A 232 -3.05 20.60 20.39
C ILE A 232 -2.60 21.43 19.20
N LYS A 233 -3.07 21.10 17.99
CA LYS A 233 -2.80 21.89 16.81
C LYS A 233 -3.59 23.18 16.90
N GLU A 234 -2.90 24.30 17.02
CA GLU A 234 -3.52 25.61 16.96
C GLU A 234 -3.72 26.01 15.49
N ILE A 235 -4.93 26.40 15.17
CA ILE A 235 -5.29 26.88 13.84
C ILE A 235 -5.79 28.31 13.99
N SER A 236 -5.10 29.27 13.39
CA SER A 236 -5.54 30.66 13.34
C SER A 236 -6.46 30.86 12.15
N ILE A 237 -7.71 31.20 12.42
CA ILE A 237 -8.70 31.46 11.38
C ILE A 237 -9.13 32.92 11.46
N THR A 238 -9.01 33.65 10.35
CA THR A 238 -9.57 34.98 10.23
C THR A 238 -11.06 34.86 9.89
N TYR A 239 -11.94 35.32 10.75
CA TYR A 239 -13.37 35.24 10.56
C TYR A 239 -14.07 36.58 10.74
N ASN A 240 -15.21 36.73 10.07
CA ASN A 240 -16.07 37.91 10.24
C ASN A 240 -17.11 37.61 11.35
N LYS A 241 -17.04 38.37 12.44
CA LYS A 241 -17.87 38.18 13.65
C LYS A 241 -19.39 38.14 13.37
N ASN A 242 -19.84 38.80 12.30
CA ASN A 242 -21.27 38.96 12.02
C ASN A 242 -21.84 37.88 11.04
N SER A 243 -21.00 37.04 10.43
CA SER A 243 -21.46 36.13 9.38
C SER A 243 -20.95 34.68 9.52
N THR A 244 -20.09 34.37 10.50
CA THR A 244 -19.48 33.09 10.61
C THR A 244 -19.92 32.36 11.88
N THR A 245 -20.55 31.22 11.73
CA THR A 245 -20.97 30.35 12.85
C THR A 245 -19.88 29.37 13.22
N LEU A 246 -19.86 28.90 14.49
CA LEU A 246 -18.89 27.91 14.96
C LEU A 246 -18.80 26.65 14.08
N PRO A 247 -19.91 26.04 13.59
CA PRO A 247 -19.83 24.91 12.68
C PRO A 247 -19.11 25.22 11.35
N ARG A 248 -19.20 26.44 10.85
CA ARG A 248 -18.51 26.86 9.63
C ARG A 248 -17.01 27.02 9.88
N ILE A 249 -16.63 27.60 11.02
CA ILE A 249 -15.23 27.69 11.46
C ILE A 249 -14.60 26.30 11.53
N LEU A 250 -15.30 25.34 12.16
CA LEU A 250 -14.82 23.95 12.31
C LEU A 250 -14.75 23.17 10.99
N LYS A 251 -15.48 23.59 9.97
CA LYS A 251 -15.44 22.97 8.63
C LYS A 251 -14.29 23.50 7.78
N ASP A 252 -13.91 24.74 8.00
CA ASP A 252 -12.89 25.47 7.23
C ASP A 252 -11.49 25.34 7.89
N SER A 253 -11.40 24.67 9.07
CA SER A 253 -10.17 24.34 9.82
C SER A 253 -9.69 22.92 9.50
#